data_3054115a4141516ad24c0ceb5f5df5e9
#
_entry.id   3054115a4141516ad24c0ceb5f5df5e9
#
_cell.length_a   1.000
_cell.length_b   1.000
_cell.length_c   1.000
_cell.angle_alpha   90.00
_cell.angle_beta   90.00
_cell.angle_gamma   90.00
#
_symmetry.space_group_name_H-M   'P 1'
#
loop_
_entity.id
_entity.type
_entity.pdbx_description
1 polymer ?
#
loop_
_entity_poly.entity_id
_entity_poly.type
_entity_poly.pdbx_seq_one_letter_code
_entity_poly.pdbx_strand_id
1 'polypeptide(L)'
;METNPNLWPADGSLRRKTVRLDINENNFLGHLVSPAESEGPRPLVLVVHNYQGLKGFDVDVAEYLARVGYVGLAVDMYGNDVPADKRDFPEQFADVEAFQKRCFQAMVKLDHDRKGLRELFNRWIDIGLSDEWVDADIPPSAIGYCFGGMVVIEAVRGGSNLAGVVSFHGLLQTGEDPSAANYGAERPELKPCDNNYNTDTVILIENGADDHLVTRENRRRFFEEMDAAGIDWNFHHHAKTPHGFALPARLGPPGKLHEAADRRSTQNMLSLLRELYANVVQKPTSPNAAGTKIP
;
A
#
# COMPACT_ATOMS: atom_id res chain seq x y z
N MET A 1 -17.02 14.40 11.32
CA MET A 1 -16.85 13.81 9.98
C MET A 1 -18.18 13.22 9.56
N GLU A 2 -18.79 13.75 8.53
CA GLU A 2 -19.94 13.09 7.92
C GLU A 2 -19.39 11.92 7.09
N THR A 3 -19.51 10.71 7.62
CA THR A 3 -19.31 9.50 6.83
C THR A 3 -20.38 9.48 5.75
N ASN A 4 -19.99 9.35 4.49
CA ASN A 4 -20.95 9.15 3.41
C ASN A 4 -21.69 7.82 3.68
N PRO A 5 -22.98 7.84 4.06
CA PRO A 5 -23.71 6.64 4.50
C PRO A 5 -23.92 5.61 3.38
N ASN A 6 -23.51 5.94 2.15
CA ASN A 6 -23.64 5.05 1.00
C ASN A 6 -22.37 4.22 0.72
N LEU A 7 -21.30 4.42 1.47
CA LEU A 7 -20.00 3.78 1.19
C LEU A 7 -19.65 2.66 2.15
N TRP A 8 -20.12 2.72 3.39
CA TRP A 8 -19.81 1.76 4.44
C TRP A 8 -21.07 1.43 5.22
N PRO A 9 -21.45 0.16 5.39
CA PRO A 9 -22.41 -0.16 6.42
C PRO A 9 -21.82 0.29 7.76
N ALA A 10 -22.49 1.23 8.41
CA ALA A 10 -22.16 1.67 9.76
C ALA A 10 -22.60 0.57 10.73
N ASP A 11 -21.79 -0.50 10.89
CA ASP A 11 -22.24 -1.63 11.66
C ASP A 11 -21.08 -2.43 12.27
N GLY A 12 -21.45 -3.30 13.17
CA GLY A 12 -20.58 -4.29 13.79
C GLY A 12 -20.09 -5.40 12.86
N SER A 13 -20.11 -5.20 11.53
CA SER A 13 -19.73 -6.19 10.54
C SER A 13 -18.23 -6.46 10.45
N LEU A 14 -17.40 -5.71 11.19
CA LEU A 14 -15.95 -5.84 11.18
C LEU A 14 -15.40 -6.06 12.58
N ARG A 15 -14.45 -6.97 12.68
CA ARG A 15 -13.58 -7.13 13.85
C ARG A 15 -12.23 -6.52 13.56
N ARG A 16 -11.64 -5.89 14.58
CA ARG A 16 -10.40 -5.09 14.47
C ARG A 16 -9.46 -5.43 15.59
N LYS A 17 -8.17 -5.47 15.31
CA LYS A 17 -7.12 -5.52 16.33
C LYS A 17 -5.87 -4.79 15.88
N THR A 18 -5.16 -4.21 16.84
CA THR A 18 -3.82 -3.68 16.62
C THR A 18 -2.82 -4.81 16.79
N VAL A 19 -1.92 -4.95 15.83
CA VAL A 19 -0.79 -5.87 15.87
C VAL A 19 0.51 -5.07 16.01
N ARG A 20 1.53 -5.68 16.61
CA ARG A 20 2.81 -5.04 16.86
C ARG A 20 3.92 -5.86 16.25
N LEU A 21 4.91 -5.16 15.73
CA LEU A 21 6.16 -5.73 15.26
C LEU A 21 7.31 -4.98 15.92
N ASP A 22 8.13 -5.69 16.67
CA ASP A 22 9.27 -5.14 17.37
C ASP A 22 10.55 -5.68 16.73
N ILE A 23 11.41 -4.78 16.25
CA ILE A 23 12.71 -5.11 15.66
C ILE A 23 13.76 -4.18 16.25
N ASN A 24 14.75 -4.73 16.97
CA ASN A 24 15.88 -3.96 17.50
C ASN A 24 15.46 -2.65 18.21
N GLU A 25 14.58 -2.74 19.18
CA GLU A 25 14.02 -1.60 19.94
C GLU A 25 13.15 -0.63 19.12
N ASN A 26 12.94 -0.89 17.84
CA ASN A 26 12.03 -0.14 17.00
C ASN A 26 10.65 -0.81 17.00
N ASN A 27 9.61 -0.04 17.31
CA ASN A 27 8.25 -0.53 17.47
C ASN A 27 7.41 -0.07 16.28
N PHE A 28 6.82 -1.01 15.59
CA PHE A 28 5.92 -0.76 14.47
C PHE A 28 4.49 -1.19 14.82
N LEU A 29 3.51 -0.48 14.28
CA LEU A 29 2.09 -0.78 14.50
C LEU A 29 1.43 -1.24 13.19
N GLY A 30 0.51 -2.19 13.32
CA GLY A 30 -0.38 -2.57 12.23
C GLY A 30 -1.83 -2.65 12.71
N HIS A 31 -2.77 -2.46 11.80
CA HIS A 31 -4.20 -2.60 12.08
C HIS A 31 -4.77 -3.72 11.20
N LEU A 32 -5.11 -4.82 11.85
CA LEU A 32 -5.72 -5.97 11.22
C LEU A 32 -7.24 -5.88 11.30
N VAL A 33 -7.90 -6.03 10.17
CA VAL A 33 -9.35 -5.93 10.02
C VAL A 33 -9.88 -7.15 9.26
N SER A 34 -10.94 -7.76 9.78
CA SER A 34 -11.59 -8.93 9.18
C SER A 34 -13.10 -8.78 9.21
N PRO A 35 -13.87 -9.43 8.29
CA PRO A 35 -15.30 -9.56 8.44
C PRO A 35 -15.65 -10.16 9.80
N ALA A 36 -16.66 -9.61 10.50
CA ALA A 36 -17.10 -10.11 11.79
C ALA A 36 -17.71 -11.52 11.67
N GLU A 37 -18.50 -11.72 10.62
CA GLU A 37 -19.14 -12.98 10.28
C GLU A 37 -18.34 -13.66 9.16
N SER A 38 -17.27 -14.37 9.52
CA SER A 38 -16.50 -15.20 8.60
C SER A 38 -16.61 -16.66 9.03
N GLU A 39 -17.00 -17.54 8.11
CA GLU A 39 -17.08 -18.99 8.36
C GLU A 39 -15.69 -19.66 8.46
N GLY A 40 -14.61 -18.90 8.34
CA GLY A 40 -13.23 -19.37 8.42
C GLY A 40 -12.20 -18.29 8.12
N PRO A 41 -10.91 -18.66 8.14
CA PRO A 41 -9.82 -17.76 7.73
C PRO A 41 -10.00 -17.27 6.30
N ARG A 42 -9.42 -16.11 5.97
CA ARG A 42 -9.54 -15.45 4.66
C ARG A 42 -8.18 -15.07 4.11
N PRO A 43 -8.06 -14.86 2.78
CA PRO A 43 -6.83 -14.33 2.18
C PRO A 43 -6.48 -12.97 2.77
N LEU A 44 -5.19 -12.77 3.02
CA LEU A 44 -4.63 -11.53 3.54
C LEU A 44 -4.30 -10.55 2.41
N VAL A 45 -4.63 -9.28 2.60
CA VAL A 45 -4.17 -8.17 1.77
C VAL A 45 -3.50 -7.11 2.65
N LEU A 46 -2.19 -6.93 2.49
CA LEU A 46 -1.46 -5.89 3.19
C LEU A 46 -1.70 -4.53 2.51
N VAL A 47 -1.79 -3.47 3.31
CA VAL A 47 -1.96 -2.08 2.86
C VAL A 47 -0.77 -1.26 3.33
N VAL A 48 0.02 -0.74 2.39
CA VAL A 48 1.22 0.04 2.69
C VAL A 48 0.96 1.52 2.42
N HIS A 49 1.22 2.32 3.45
CA HIS A 49 0.99 3.76 3.47
C HIS A 49 1.83 4.56 2.47
N ASN A 50 1.40 5.78 2.17
CA ASN A 50 2.20 6.77 1.43
C ASN A 50 3.36 7.31 2.31
N TYR A 51 4.17 8.25 1.77
CA TYR A 51 5.35 8.78 2.48
C TYR A 51 5.06 9.39 3.86
N GLN A 52 3.82 9.75 4.16
CA GLN A 52 3.47 10.35 5.45
C GLN A 52 3.31 9.36 6.61
N GLY A 53 3.50 8.05 6.39
CA GLY A 53 3.35 7.01 7.40
C GLY A 53 1.92 6.49 7.54
N LEU A 54 1.75 5.45 8.35
CA LEU A 54 0.46 4.82 8.64
C LEU A 54 -0.52 5.81 9.30
N LYS A 55 -1.75 5.87 8.80
CA LYS A 55 -2.81 6.76 9.31
C LYS A 55 -4.20 6.18 9.06
N GLY A 56 -5.24 6.89 9.51
CA GLY A 56 -6.63 6.47 9.38
C GLY A 56 -7.04 6.08 7.96
N PHE A 57 -6.53 6.78 6.93
CA PHE A 57 -6.76 6.42 5.53
C PHE A 57 -6.37 4.97 5.21
N ASP A 58 -5.22 4.52 5.67
CA ASP A 58 -4.70 3.18 5.38
C ASP A 58 -5.54 2.12 6.12
N VAL A 59 -6.02 2.46 7.32
CA VAL A 59 -6.98 1.64 8.08
C VAL A 59 -8.32 1.57 7.37
N ASP A 60 -8.85 2.69 6.84
CA ASP A 60 -10.09 2.74 6.05
C ASP A 60 -10.00 1.83 4.82
N VAL A 61 -8.83 1.77 4.18
CA VAL A 61 -8.57 0.84 3.06
C VAL A 61 -8.57 -0.62 3.52
N ALA A 62 -7.95 -0.93 4.67
CA ALA A 62 -7.98 -2.29 5.24
C ALA A 62 -9.43 -2.69 5.61
N GLU A 63 -10.23 -1.76 6.14
CA GLU A 63 -11.66 -1.98 6.39
C GLU A 63 -12.45 -2.22 5.10
N TYR A 64 -12.14 -1.46 4.05
CA TYR A 64 -12.77 -1.69 2.74
C TYR A 64 -12.50 -3.11 2.22
N LEU A 65 -11.25 -3.56 2.30
CA LEU A 65 -10.87 -4.93 1.91
C LEU A 65 -11.61 -5.98 2.74
N ALA A 66 -11.77 -5.75 4.04
CA ALA A 66 -12.53 -6.65 4.91
C ALA A 66 -14.02 -6.70 4.52
N ARG A 67 -14.63 -5.57 4.14
CA ARG A 67 -16.04 -5.54 3.66
C ARG A 67 -16.25 -6.27 2.34
N VAL A 68 -15.22 -6.42 1.53
CA VAL A 68 -15.28 -7.18 0.27
C VAL A 68 -14.75 -8.61 0.40
N GLY A 69 -14.52 -9.09 1.65
CA GLY A 69 -14.31 -10.49 1.95
C GLY A 69 -12.88 -10.95 2.20
N TYR A 70 -11.93 -10.02 2.34
CA TYR A 70 -10.52 -10.31 2.66
C TYR A 70 -10.21 -10.00 4.15
N VAL A 71 -9.02 -10.34 4.60
CA VAL A 71 -8.43 -9.74 5.80
C VAL A 71 -7.51 -8.61 5.34
N GLY A 72 -7.78 -7.37 5.79
CA GLY A 72 -6.94 -6.21 5.53
C GLY A 72 -5.94 -5.99 6.66
N LEU A 73 -4.66 -5.77 6.35
CA LEU A 73 -3.64 -5.41 7.32
C LEU A 73 -2.94 -4.12 6.88
N ALA A 74 -3.31 -2.99 7.49
CA ALA A 74 -2.58 -1.73 7.33
C ALA A 74 -1.29 -1.76 8.15
N VAL A 75 -0.14 -1.56 7.49
CA VAL A 75 1.18 -1.74 8.10
C VAL A 75 1.98 -0.44 8.19
N ASP A 76 2.71 -0.29 9.28
CA ASP A 76 3.66 0.78 9.52
C ASP A 76 5.07 0.38 9.01
N MET A 77 5.68 1.24 8.22
CA MET A 77 7.04 1.06 7.71
C MET A 77 8.07 1.96 8.42
N TYR A 78 7.65 2.85 9.33
CA TYR A 78 8.53 3.86 9.90
C TYR A 78 8.86 3.64 11.38
N GLY A 79 7.99 2.94 12.12
CA GLY A 79 8.21 2.69 13.55
C GLY A 79 8.48 3.97 14.33
N ASN A 80 9.54 3.95 15.15
CA ASN A 80 9.89 5.08 16.00
C ASN A 80 10.44 6.30 15.23
N ASP A 81 10.80 6.17 13.95
CA ASP A 81 11.25 7.30 13.13
C ASP A 81 10.12 8.33 12.94
N VAL A 82 8.87 7.89 12.88
CA VAL A 82 7.68 8.76 12.83
C VAL A 82 6.66 8.28 13.88
N PRO A 83 6.47 8.99 15.01
CA PRO A 83 5.58 8.55 16.09
C PRO A 83 4.15 8.29 15.63
N ALA A 84 3.60 7.13 15.99
CA ALA A 84 2.29 6.66 15.53
C ALA A 84 1.13 7.56 15.99
N ASP A 85 1.22 8.12 17.20
CA ASP A 85 0.24 9.02 17.80
C ASP A 85 0.11 10.38 17.11
N LYS A 86 1.04 10.68 16.20
CA LYS A 86 1.12 11.97 15.47
C LYS A 86 0.95 11.83 13.96
N ARG A 87 0.38 10.71 13.49
CA ARG A 87 0.27 10.44 12.05
C ARG A 87 -1.09 10.78 11.43
N ASP A 88 -2.10 11.00 12.27
CA ASP A 88 -3.45 11.31 11.80
C ASP A 88 -3.60 12.79 11.53
N PHE A 89 -3.54 13.18 10.29
CA PHE A 89 -3.82 14.51 9.73
C PHE A 89 -2.79 15.63 10.01
N PRO A 90 -2.36 16.33 8.96
CA PRO A 90 -1.41 17.45 9.07
C PRO A 90 -1.84 18.57 10.02
N GLU A 91 -3.12 18.84 10.15
CA GLU A 91 -3.69 19.85 11.03
C GLU A 91 -3.50 19.57 12.54
N GLN A 92 -3.15 18.34 12.90
CA GLN A 92 -2.83 17.99 14.29
C GLN A 92 -1.38 18.27 14.67
N PHE A 93 -0.54 18.64 13.70
CA PHE A 93 0.86 18.97 13.96
C PHE A 93 1.04 20.46 14.22
N ALA A 94 1.74 20.78 15.29
CA ALA A 94 2.14 22.17 15.57
C ALA A 94 3.12 22.71 14.52
N ASP A 95 3.89 21.81 13.87
CA ASP A 95 4.84 22.11 12.81
C ASP A 95 4.72 21.07 11.69
N VAL A 96 3.92 21.40 10.68
CA VAL A 96 3.65 20.54 9.53
C VAL A 96 4.91 20.30 8.69
N GLU A 97 5.76 21.32 8.54
CA GLU A 97 6.99 21.21 7.76
C GLU A 97 7.99 20.26 8.41
N ALA A 98 8.20 20.38 9.72
CA ALA A 98 9.06 19.47 10.47
C ALA A 98 8.54 18.02 10.42
N PHE A 99 7.23 17.83 10.48
CA PHE A 99 6.62 16.52 10.32
C PHE A 99 6.85 15.94 8.92
N GLN A 100 6.61 16.73 7.88
CA GLN A 100 6.83 16.30 6.49
C GLN A 100 8.29 15.95 6.23
N LYS A 101 9.23 16.78 6.74
CA LYS A 101 10.66 16.49 6.67
C LYS A 101 11.00 15.14 7.32
N ARG A 102 10.45 14.88 8.50
CA ARG A 102 10.66 13.62 9.23
C ARG A 102 10.13 12.41 8.46
N CYS A 103 8.92 12.49 7.92
CA CYS A 103 8.33 11.46 7.09
C CYS A 103 9.17 11.20 5.84
N PHE A 104 9.60 12.27 5.18
CA PHE A 104 10.42 12.17 3.98
C PHE A 104 11.79 11.56 4.28
N GLN A 105 12.40 11.92 5.42
CA GLN A 105 13.65 11.32 5.87
C GLN A 105 13.50 9.81 6.12
N ALA A 106 12.40 9.38 6.77
CA ALA A 106 12.12 7.96 6.99
C ALA A 106 11.92 7.21 5.67
N MET A 107 11.19 7.80 4.73
CA MET A 107 11.00 7.25 3.39
C MET A 107 12.34 7.05 2.67
N VAL A 108 13.17 8.09 2.61
CA VAL A 108 14.45 8.07 1.89
C VAL A 108 15.42 7.08 2.52
N LYS A 109 15.43 6.96 3.84
CA LYS A 109 16.22 5.96 4.56
C LYS A 109 15.90 4.54 4.09
N LEU A 110 14.62 4.20 3.93
CA LEU A 110 14.18 2.90 3.44
C LEU A 110 14.40 2.73 1.93
N ASP A 111 14.16 3.77 1.13
CA ASP A 111 14.41 3.74 -0.30
C ASP A 111 15.88 3.48 -0.64
N HIS A 112 16.79 3.97 0.18
CA HIS A 112 18.23 3.76 0.04
C HIS A 112 18.74 2.47 0.72
N ASP A 113 17.94 1.80 1.54
CA ASP A 113 18.21 0.49 2.15
C ASP A 113 17.17 -0.55 1.74
N ARG A 114 17.18 -0.93 0.46
CA ARG A 114 16.21 -1.86 -0.12
C ARG A 114 16.17 -3.22 0.57
N LYS A 115 17.32 -3.71 1.01
CA LYS A 115 17.40 -4.98 1.77
C LYS A 115 16.62 -4.86 3.08
N GLY A 116 16.89 -3.83 3.87
CA GLY A 116 16.18 -3.58 5.12
C GLY A 116 14.69 -3.34 4.92
N LEU A 117 14.31 -2.63 3.85
CA LEU A 117 12.91 -2.42 3.47
C LEU A 117 12.20 -3.75 3.17
N ARG A 118 12.80 -4.62 2.35
CA ARG A 118 12.26 -5.94 1.99
C ARG A 118 12.15 -6.85 3.21
N GLU A 119 13.15 -6.86 4.08
CA GLU A 119 13.15 -7.63 5.35
C GLU A 119 12.03 -7.16 6.28
N LEU A 120 11.86 -5.85 6.47
CA LEU A 120 10.78 -5.28 7.27
C LEU A 120 9.41 -5.66 6.71
N PHE A 121 9.22 -5.54 5.40
CA PHE A 121 7.95 -5.88 4.78
C PHE A 121 7.63 -7.38 4.89
N ASN A 122 8.63 -8.26 4.73
CA ASN A 122 8.46 -9.70 4.94
C ASN A 122 8.07 -10.03 6.38
N ARG A 123 8.58 -9.29 7.39
CA ARG A 123 8.12 -9.47 8.79
C ARG A 123 6.64 -9.15 8.96
N TRP A 124 6.13 -8.16 8.22
CA TRP A 124 4.70 -7.87 8.22
C TRP A 124 3.88 -8.97 7.56
N ILE A 125 4.39 -9.60 6.49
CA ILE A 125 3.77 -10.80 5.89
C ILE A 125 3.69 -11.92 6.94
N ASP A 126 4.80 -12.22 7.62
CA ASP A 126 4.87 -13.28 8.64
C ASP A 126 3.87 -13.04 9.78
N ILE A 127 3.79 -11.81 10.29
CA ILE A 127 2.82 -11.43 11.32
C ILE A 127 1.38 -11.61 10.84
N GLY A 128 1.08 -11.15 9.62
CA GLY A 128 -0.25 -11.31 9.07
C GLY A 128 -0.65 -12.77 8.91
N LEU A 129 0.25 -13.60 8.38
CA LEU A 129 0.02 -15.05 8.18
C LEU A 129 -0.06 -15.84 9.51
N SER A 130 0.50 -15.32 10.58
CA SER A 130 0.41 -15.97 11.92
C SER A 130 -0.95 -15.77 12.61
N ASP A 131 -1.82 -14.94 12.04
CA ASP A 131 -3.08 -14.57 12.66
C ASP A 131 -4.20 -15.56 12.35
N GLU A 132 -5.00 -15.93 13.35
CA GLU A 132 -6.12 -16.90 13.23
C GLU A 132 -7.23 -16.48 12.24
N TRP A 133 -7.29 -15.21 11.84
CA TRP A 133 -8.27 -14.70 10.87
C TRP A 133 -7.80 -14.92 9.42
N VAL A 134 -6.51 -15.22 9.25
CA VAL A 134 -5.84 -15.32 7.95
C VAL A 134 -5.66 -16.78 7.54
N ASP A 135 -5.95 -17.09 6.30
CA ASP A 135 -5.64 -18.38 5.69
C ASP A 135 -4.14 -18.40 5.31
N ALA A 136 -3.34 -19.05 6.15
CA ALA A 136 -1.90 -19.10 5.99
C ALA A 136 -1.43 -20.01 4.82
N ASP A 137 -2.31 -20.86 4.30
CA ASP A 137 -2.00 -21.74 3.16
C ASP A 137 -2.11 -21.00 1.81
N ILE A 138 -2.64 -19.76 1.83
CA ILE A 138 -2.84 -18.93 0.65
C ILE A 138 -1.81 -17.78 0.65
N PRO A 139 -0.99 -17.65 -0.42
CA PRO A 139 -0.09 -16.51 -0.54
C PRO A 139 -0.86 -15.18 -0.45
N PRO A 140 -0.44 -14.23 0.39
CA PRO A 140 -1.12 -12.95 0.53
C PRO A 140 -0.94 -12.05 -0.69
N SER A 141 -1.77 -11.01 -0.81
CA SER A 141 -1.53 -9.89 -1.73
C SER A 141 -1.13 -8.64 -0.96
N ALA A 142 -0.60 -7.66 -1.68
CA ALA A 142 -0.28 -6.36 -1.09
C ALA A 142 -0.67 -5.22 -2.00
N ILE A 143 -1.12 -4.11 -1.41
CA ILE A 143 -1.39 -2.86 -2.11
C ILE A 143 -0.65 -1.71 -1.46
N GLY A 144 -0.24 -0.73 -2.24
CA GLY A 144 0.47 0.41 -1.69
C GLY A 144 0.27 1.70 -2.49
N TYR A 145 0.37 2.82 -1.79
CA TYR A 145 0.15 4.16 -2.33
C TYR A 145 1.44 4.98 -2.32
N CYS A 146 1.85 5.57 -3.43
CA CYS A 146 3.06 6.39 -3.54
C CYS A 146 4.30 5.60 -3.08
N PHE A 147 4.91 5.95 -1.95
CA PHE A 147 5.97 5.17 -1.30
C PHE A 147 5.56 3.71 -1.10
N GLY A 148 4.36 3.45 -0.60
CA GLY A 148 3.85 2.08 -0.43
C GLY A 148 3.76 1.31 -1.74
N GLY A 149 3.45 1.98 -2.84
CA GLY A 149 3.48 1.39 -4.18
C GLY A 149 4.88 0.94 -4.59
N MET A 150 5.92 1.70 -4.21
CA MET A 150 7.31 1.28 -4.36
C MET A 150 7.63 0.06 -3.46
N VAL A 151 7.18 0.08 -2.20
CA VAL A 151 7.44 -1.02 -1.24
C VAL A 151 6.92 -2.35 -1.78
N VAL A 152 5.70 -2.39 -2.30
CA VAL A 152 5.13 -3.65 -2.83
C VAL A 152 5.85 -4.12 -4.10
N ILE A 153 6.35 -3.21 -4.94
CA ILE A 153 7.20 -3.57 -6.09
C ILE A 153 8.55 -4.12 -5.59
N GLU A 154 9.16 -3.49 -4.58
CA GLU A 154 10.40 -3.97 -3.96
C GLU A 154 10.24 -5.35 -3.30
N ALA A 155 9.06 -5.66 -2.75
CA ALA A 155 8.77 -6.99 -2.24
C ALA A 155 8.84 -8.05 -3.35
N VAL A 156 8.31 -7.76 -4.54
CA VAL A 156 8.42 -8.67 -5.71
C VAL A 156 9.87 -8.79 -6.17
N ARG A 157 10.60 -7.67 -6.27
CA ARG A 157 12.04 -7.67 -6.57
C ARG A 157 12.86 -8.49 -5.56
N GLY A 158 12.40 -8.55 -4.32
CA GLY A 158 13.02 -9.32 -3.23
C GLY A 158 12.59 -10.78 -3.15
N GLY A 159 11.66 -11.23 -3.99
CA GLY A 159 11.18 -12.60 -4.02
C GLY A 159 10.20 -12.96 -2.90
N SER A 160 9.51 -11.98 -2.34
CA SER A 160 8.45 -12.23 -1.35
C SER A 160 7.38 -13.17 -1.91
N ASN A 161 6.88 -14.07 -1.08
CA ASN A 161 5.82 -15.00 -1.47
C ASN A 161 4.46 -14.29 -1.45
N LEU A 162 4.12 -13.62 -2.55
CA LEU A 162 2.88 -12.88 -2.75
C LEU A 162 2.12 -13.43 -3.97
N ALA A 163 0.80 -13.54 -3.86
CA ALA A 163 -0.04 -13.88 -5.01
C ALA A 163 -0.10 -12.73 -6.03
N GLY A 164 -0.16 -11.50 -5.55
CA GLY A 164 -0.13 -10.33 -6.42
C GLY A 164 0.04 -9.03 -5.65
N VAL A 165 0.45 -7.99 -6.36
CA VAL A 165 0.61 -6.64 -5.80
C VAL A 165 -0.08 -5.58 -6.65
N VAL A 166 -0.59 -4.53 -6.01
CA VAL A 166 -1.15 -3.36 -6.69
C VAL A 166 -0.44 -2.09 -6.23
N SER A 167 0.18 -1.40 -7.17
CA SER A 167 0.87 -0.13 -6.92
C SER A 167 0.02 1.04 -7.43
N PHE A 168 -0.52 1.85 -6.51
CA PHE A 168 -1.25 3.07 -6.84
C PHE A 168 -0.28 4.25 -6.86
N HIS A 169 -0.08 4.85 -8.03
CA HIS A 169 0.87 5.96 -8.25
C HIS A 169 2.20 5.76 -7.51
N GLY A 170 2.70 4.52 -7.49
CA GLY A 170 3.96 4.18 -6.84
C GLY A 170 5.17 4.63 -7.64
N LEU A 171 6.28 4.83 -6.94
CA LEU A 171 7.57 5.09 -7.59
C LEU A 171 8.09 3.78 -8.20
N LEU A 172 8.52 3.84 -9.45
CA LEU A 172 9.01 2.65 -10.17
C LEU A 172 10.53 2.47 -10.04
N GLN A 173 11.23 3.54 -9.69
CA GLN A 173 12.67 3.59 -9.45
C GLN A 173 12.98 3.56 -7.94
N THR A 174 14.18 3.16 -7.59
CA THR A 174 14.67 3.09 -6.22
C THR A 174 15.95 3.89 -6.05
N GLY A 175 16.11 4.59 -4.92
CA GLY A 175 17.29 5.38 -4.58
C GLY A 175 17.48 6.66 -5.40
N GLU A 176 16.57 6.98 -6.30
CA GLU A 176 16.54 8.22 -7.05
C GLU A 176 15.73 9.28 -6.29
N ASP A 177 16.02 10.56 -6.54
CA ASP A 177 15.20 11.65 -5.98
C ASP A 177 13.81 11.64 -6.61
N PRO A 178 12.77 11.26 -5.88
CA PRO A 178 11.41 11.18 -6.42
C PRO A 178 10.80 12.55 -6.67
N SER A 179 11.33 13.61 -6.02
CA SER A 179 10.77 14.95 -6.06
C SER A 179 11.83 16.01 -5.73
N ALA A 180 11.75 17.15 -6.38
CA ALA A 180 12.53 18.33 -6.00
C ALA A 180 12.14 18.85 -4.59
N ALA A 181 10.91 18.61 -4.15
CA ALA A 181 10.44 18.97 -2.80
C ALA A 181 10.81 17.85 -1.82
N ASN A 182 12.03 17.83 -1.37
CA ASN A 182 12.53 16.82 -0.43
C ASN A 182 12.49 17.24 1.05
N TYR A 183 11.83 18.34 1.35
CA TYR A 183 11.71 18.90 2.71
C TYR A 183 13.05 19.03 3.45
N GLY A 184 14.16 19.16 2.72
CA GLY A 184 15.51 19.25 3.29
C GLY A 184 16.01 17.96 3.95
N ALA A 185 15.45 16.80 3.61
CA ALA A 185 15.92 15.51 4.10
C ALA A 185 17.32 15.19 3.56
N GLU A 186 18.15 14.60 4.40
CA GLU A 186 19.44 14.05 4.00
C GLU A 186 19.22 12.72 3.23
N ARG A 187 20.07 12.50 2.22
CA ARG A 187 20.06 11.26 1.46
C ARG A 187 21.23 10.38 1.89
N PRO A 188 20.96 9.22 2.50
CA PRO A 188 22.02 8.26 2.79
C PRO A 188 22.60 7.68 1.50
N GLU A 189 23.75 7.03 1.59
CA GLU A 189 24.30 6.27 0.48
C GLU A 189 23.37 5.11 0.10
N LEU A 190 23.16 4.93 -1.20
CA LEU A 190 22.35 3.83 -1.73
C LEU A 190 23.09 2.50 -1.51
N LYS A 191 22.50 1.60 -0.73
CA LYS A 191 23.06 0.28 -0.47
C LYS A 191 22.75 -0.66 -1.64
N PRO A 192 23.77 -1.38 -2.16
CA PRO A 192 23.54 -2.41 -3.18
C PRO A 192 22.56 -3.48 -2.69
N CYS A 193 21.67 -3.92 -3.57
CA CYS A 193 20.73 -4.99 -3.27
C CYS A 193 20.38 -5.75 -4.55
N ASP A 194 20.69 -7.05 -4.59
CA ASP A 194 20.35 -7.90 -5.71
C ASP A 194 18.86 -8.22 -5.74
N ASN A 195 18.32 -8.38 -6.94
CA ASN A 195 16.96 -8.80 -7.15
C ASN A 195 16.87 -10.33 -7.27
N ASN A 196 15.82 -10.90 -6.67
CA ASN A 196 15.49 -12.31 -6.72
C ASN A 196 13.98 -12.46 -6.87
N TYR A 197 13.49 -12.29 -8.09
CA TYR A 197 12.06 -12.20 -8.37
C TYR A 197 11.30 -13.50 -8.06
N ASN A 198 10.11 -13.35 -7.45
CA ASN A 198 9.11 -14.41 -7.45
C ASN A 198 8.23 -14.25 -8.70
N THR A 199 8.42 -15.11 -9.69
CA THR A 199 7.71 -15.04 -10.97
C THR A 199 6.25 -15.50 -10.90
N ASP A 200 5.81 -16.06 -9.77
CA ASP A 200 4.40 -16.42 -9.55
C ASP A 200 3.56 -15.23 -9.09
N THR A 201 4.19 -14.10 -8.78
CA THR A 201 3.49 -12.88 -8.34
C THR A 201 3.02 -12.04 -9.53
N VAL A 202 1.73 -11.70 -9.55
CA VAL A 202 1.17 -10.77 -10.56
C VAL A 202 1.33 -9.32 -10.09
N ILE A 203 1.77 -8.42 -10.99
CA ILE A 203 1.90 -6.98 -10.71
C ILE A 203 0.82 -6.19 -11.45
N LEU A 204 0.09 -5.34 -10.72
CA LEU A 204 -0.80 -4.34 -11.28
C LEU A 204 -0.30 -2.93 -10.93
N ILE A 205 0.01 -2.13 -11.94
CA ILE A 205 0.41 -0.73 -11.79
C ILE A 205 -0.73 0.18 -12.22
N GLU A 206 -1.15 1.05 -11.31
CA GLU A 206 -2.14 2.10 -11.54
C GLU A 206 -1.45 3.46 -11.52
N ASN A 207 -1.14 4.01 -12.70
CA ASN A 207 -0.31 5.22 -12.85
C ASN A 207 -1.08 6.38 -13.47
N GLY A 208 -0.85 7.60 -12.97
CA GLY A 208 -1.34 8.82 -13.58
C GLY A 208 -0.49 9.26 -14.78
N ALA A 209 -1.13 9.68 -15.87
CA ALA A 209 -0.41 10.12 -17.08
C ALA A 209 0.39 11.41 -16.86
N ASP A 210 -0.07 12.26 -15.95
CA ASP A 210 0.58 13.52 -15.57
C ASP A 210 1.39 13.39 -14.26
N ASP A 211 1.74 12.14 -13.89
CA ASP A 211 2.60 11.88 -12.72
C ASP A 211 4.04 12.30 -13.04
N HIS A 212 4.47 13.40 -12.39
CA HIS A 212 5.79 13.97 -12.57
C HIS A 212 6.92 13.15 -11.90
N LEU A 213 6.58 12.24 -10.98
CA LEU A 213 7.53 11.36 -10.29
C LEU A 213 7.80 10.08 -11.07
N VAL A 214 6.96 9.76 -12.06
CA VAL A 214 7.11 8.57 -12.88
C VAL A 214 7.32 8.98 -14.35
N THR A 215 8.57 9.24 -14.70
CA THR A 215 8.96 9.70 -16.02
C THR A 215 8.78 8.62 -17.10
N ARG A 216 8.86 9.01 -18.38
CA ARG A 216 8.87 8.03 -19.48
C ARG A 216 10.01 7.03 -19.34
N GLU A 217 11.19 7.49 -18.89
CA GLU A 217 12.36 6.66 -18.71
C GLU A 217 12.18 5.66 -17.56
N ASN A 218 11.58 6.08 -16.42
CA ASN A 218 11.26 5.15 -15.33
C ASN A 218 10.32 4.04 -15.81
N ARG A 219 9.28 4.39 -16.61
CA ARG A 219 8.36 3.38 -17.15
C ARG A 219 9.05 2.42 -18.12
N ARG A 220 9.87 2.96 -19.03
CA ARG A 220 10.62 2.12 -19.99
C ARG A 220 11.50 1.10 -19.26
N ARG A 221 12.29 1.57 -18.28
CA ARG A 221 13.17 0.70 -17.49
C ARG A 221 12.37 -0.35 -16.71
N PHE A 222 11.25 0.06 -16.10
CA PHE A 222 10.38 -0.87 -15.40
C PHE A 222 9.82 -1.96 -16.31
N PHE A 223 9.35 -1.62 -17.51
CA PHE A 223 8.83 -2.61 -18.45
C PHE A 223 9.93 -3.59 -18.89
N GLU A 224 11.11 -3.07 -19.25
CA GLU A 224 12.26 -3.90 -19.63
C GLU A 224 12.71 -4.81 -18.46
N GLU A 225 12.68 -4.32 -17.25
CA GLU A 225 13.01 -5.08 -16.04
C GLU A 225 12.01 -6.22 -15.82
N MET A 226 10.72 -5.93 -15.85
CA MET A 226 9.68 -6.94 -15.60
C MET A 226 9.62 -8.00 -16.70
N ASP A 227 9.77 -7.59 -17.97
CA ASP A 227 9.86 -8.51 -19.10
C ASP A 227 11.09 -9.43 -18.99
N ALA A 228 12.25 -8.87 -18.64
CA ALA A 228 13.48 -9.66 -18.46
C ALA A 228 13.40 -10.63 -17.28
N ALA A 229 12.66 -10.26 -16.23
CA ALA A 229 12.43 -11.10 -15.06
C ALA A 229 11.34 -12.17 -15.29
N GLY A 230 10.58 -12.09 -16.38
CA GLY A 230 9.46 -13.02 -16.66
C GLY A 230 8.26 -12.85 -15.74
N ILE A 231 8.07 -11.64 -15.21
CA ILE A 231 6.95 -11.31 -14.31
C ILE A 231 5.68 -11.10 -15.14
N ASP A 232 4.54 -11.59 -14.66
CA ASP A 232 3.22 -11.21 -15.15
C ASP A 232 2.84 -9.81 -14.60
N TRP A 233 2.72 -8.83 -15.50
CA TRP A 233 2.44 -7.46 -15.11
C TRP A 233 1.44 -6.76 -16.01
N ASN A 234 0.66 -5.87 -15.39
CA ASN A 234 -0.28 -4.98 -16.07
C ASN A 234 -0.02 -3.52 -15.67
N PHE A 235 -0.12 -2.60 -16.64
CA PHE A 235 0.11 -1.19 -16.42
C PHE A 235 -1.06 -0.36 -16.97
N HIS A 236 -1.82 0.27 -16.09
CA HIS A 236 -2.88 1.19 -16.44
C HIS A 236 -2.42 2.65 -16.35
N HIS A 237 -2.61 3.39 -17.42
CA HIS A 237 -2.18 4.77 -17.57
C HIS A 237 -3.40 5.69 -17.66
N HIS A 238 -3.74 6.34 -16.55
CA HIS A 238 -4.92 7.20 -16.45
C HIS A 238 -4.62 8.59 -17.03
N ALA A 239 -5.26 8.94 -18.16
CA ALA A 239 -5.07 10.25 -18.82
C ALA A 239 -5.45 11.43 -17.90
N LYS A 240 -4.67 12.54 -17.98
CA LYS A 240 -4.89 13.78 -17.22
C LYS A 240 -4.93 13.57 -15.69
N THR A 241 -4.21 12.60 -15.19
CA THR A 241 -4.25 12.19 -13.79
C THR A 241 -2.87 12.39 -13.16
N PRO A 242 -2.76 13.20 -12.08
CA PRO A 242 -1.50 13.51 -11.42
C PRO A 242 -1.06 12.39 -10.47
N HIS A 243 0.16 12.55 -9.90
CA HIS A 243 0.58 11.77 -8.73
C HIS A 243 -0.40 11.96 -7.56
N GLY A 244 -0.61 10.91 -6.76
CA GLY A 244 -1.48 10.98 -5.58
C GLY A 244 -2.99 10.95 -5.91
N PHE A 245 -3.37 10.55 -7.10
CA PHE A 245 -4.75 10.57 -7.58
C PHE A 245 -5.72 9.69 -6.78
N ALA A 246 -5.23 8.71 -6.06
CA ALA A 246 -6.03 7.81 -5.22
C ALA A 246 -5.99 8.19 -3.73
N LEU A 247 -5.44 9.35 -3.39
CA LEU A 247 -5.35 9.88 -2.02
C LEU A 247 -6.26 11.10 -1.86
N PRO A 248 -7.09 11.17 -0.80
CA PRO A 248 -7.92 12.33 -0.53
C PRO A 248 -7.07 13.61 -0.35
N ALA A 249 -7.58 14.73 -0.86
CA ALA A 249 -6.91 16.02 -0.75
C ALA A 249 -6.70 16.47 0.70
N ARG A 250 -7.57 16.02 1.64
CA ARG A 250 -7.44 16.32 3.07
C ARG A 250 -6.15 15.78 3.72
N LEU A 251 -5.49 14.82 3.08
CA LEU A 251 -4.18 14.32 3.57
C LEU A 251 -3.02 15.29 3.28
N GLY A 252 -3.29 16.40 2.57
CA GLY A 252 -2.24 17.28 2.06
C GLY A 252 -1.40 16.57 0.98
N PRO A 253 -0.29 17.16 0.53
CA PRO A 253 0.56 16.50 -0.46
C PRO A 253 1.00 15.12 0.03
N PRO A 254 0.94 14.06 -0.80
CA PRO A 254 0.69 14.06 -2.24
C PRO A 254 -0.80 13.95 -2.65
N GLY A 255 -1.76 14.01 -1.73
CA GLY A 255 -3.18 13.78 -2.01
C GLY A 255 -3.76 14.72 -3.06
N LYS A 256 -4.16 14.18 -4.20
CA LYS A 256 -4.78 14.88 -5.33
C LYS A 256 -5.87 14.02 -5.96
N LEU A 257 -6.88 13.68 -5.15
CA LEU A 257 -7.93 12.77 -5.58
C LEU A 257 -8.49 13.13 -6.96
N HIS A 258 -8.47 12.15 -7.86
CA HIS A 258 -9.14 12.18 -9.15
C HIS A 258 -10.18 11.06 -9.19
N GLU A 259 -11.42 11.38 -8.88
CA GLU A 259 -12.50 10.41 -8.62
C GLU A 259 -12.64 9.32 -9.69
N ALA A 260 -12.55 9.69 -10.98
CA ALA A 260 -12.71 8.72 -12.06
C ALA A 260 -11.52 7.74 -12.12
N ALA A 261 -10.29 8.21 -11.89
CA ALA A 261 -9.10 7.37 -11.87
C ALA A 261 -9.10 6.48 -10.62
N ASP A 262 -9.42 7.03 -9.44
CA ASP A 262 -9.53 6.28 -8.20
C ASP A 262 -10.57 5.16 -8.29
N ARG A 263 -11.76 5.46 -8.80
CA ARG A 263 -12.81 4.44 -8.99
C ARG A 263 -12.36 3.33 -9.95
N ARG A 264 -11.75 3.70 -11.10
CA ARG A 264 -11.29 2.71 -12.10
C ARG A 264 -10.17 1.84 -11.55
N SER A 265 -9.16 2.44 -10.93
CA SER A 265 -8.03 1.71 -10.35
C SER A 265 -8.47 0.79 -9.21
N THR A 266 -9.46 1.22 -8.39
CA THR A 266 -10.08 0.37 -7.38
C THR A 266 -10.79 -0.84 -8.01
N GLN A 267 -11.51 -0.66 -9.11
CA GLN A 267 -12.16 -1.76 -9.81
C GLN A 267 -11.14 -2.75 -10.39
N ASN A 268 -10.04 -2.24 -10.95
CA ASN A 268 -8.95 -3.07 -11.47
C ASN A 268 -8.30 -3.89 -10.35
N MET A 269 -8.00 -3.27 -9.20
CA MET A 269 -7.53 -3.98 -8.01
C MET A 269 -8.48 -5.09 -7.59
N LEU A 270 -9.78 -4.80 -7.47
CA LEU A 270 -10.77 -5.81 -7.10
C LEU A 270 -10.89 -6.92 -8.14
N SER A 271 -10.70 -6.61 -9.43
CA SER A 271 -10.69 -7.63 -10.48
C SER A 271 -9.52 -8.57 -10.31
N LEU A 272 -8.32 -8.05 -10.09
CA LEU A 272 -7.14 -8.86 -9.82
C LEU A 272 -7.30 -9.72 -8.56
N LEU A 273 -7.74 -9.13 -7.43
CA LEU A 273 -7.93 -9.90 -6.20
C LEU A 273 -8.97 -11.03 -6.36
N ARG A 274 -10.02 -10.83 -7.14
CA ARG A 274 -10.99 -11.88 -7.44
C ARG A 274 -10.41 -12.98 -8.31
N GLU A 275 -9.55 -12.66 -9.26
CA GLU A 275 -8.83 -13.60 -10.09
C GLU A 275 -7.91 -14.48 -9.25
N LEU A 276 -7.06 -13.86 -8.44
CA LEU A 276 -6.10 -14.54 -7.58
C LEU A 276 -6.77 -15.46 -6.54
N TYR A 277 -7.96 -15.09 -6.05
CA TYR A 277 -8.65 -15.77 -4.97
C TYR A 277 -10.03 -16.32 -5.38
N ALA A 278 -10.23 -16.61 -6.66
CA ALA A 278 -11.53 -17.03 -7.22
C ALA A 278 -12.16 -18.24 -6.52
N ASN A 279 -11.32 -19.16 -6.02
CA ASN A 279 -11.77 -20.39 -5.38
C ASN A 279 -12.01 -20.25 -3.86
N VAL A 280 -11.68 -19.12 -3.27
CA VAL A 280 -11.67 -18.92 -1.81
C VAL A 280 -12.69 -17.89 -1.35
N VAL A 281 -12.81 -16.77 -2.06
CA VAL A 281 -13.70 -15.68 -1.69
C VAL A 281 -15.01 -15.82 -2.45
N GLN A 282 -16.10 -16.16 -1.74
CA GLN A 282 -17.44 -16.16 -2.33
C GLN A 282 -17.81 -14.72 -2.77
N LYS A 283 -18.48 -14.59 -3.91
CA LYS A 283 -18.96 -13.29 -4.41
C LYS A 283 -19.71 -12.55 -3.31
N PRO A 284 -19.43 -11.26 -3.07
CA PRO A 284 -20.26 -10.46 -2.17
C PRO A 284 -21.71 -10.54 -2.61
N THR A 285 -22.63 -10.79 -1.68
CA THR A 285 -24.06 -10.96 -1.94
C THR A 285 -24.76 -9.66 -2.34
N SER A 286 -24.05 -8.52 -2.39
CA SER A 286 -24.59 -7.23 -2.77
C SER A 286 -23.80 -6.59 -3.92
N PRO A 287 -24.49 -6.20 -5.03
CA PRO A 287 -23.85 -5.50 -6.15
C PRO A 287 -23.36 -4.09 -5.82
N ASN A 288 -23.70 -3.55 -4.66
CA ASN A 288 -23.34 -2.17 -4.24
C ASN A 288 -22.05 -2.09 -3.42
N ALA A 289 -21.35 -3.21 -3.14
CA ALA A 289 -20.09 -3.18 -2.41
C ALA A 289 -18.91 -2.61 -3.20
N ALA A 290 -19.07 -2.36 -4.49
CA ALA A 290 -18.03 -1.80 -5.39
C ALA A 290 -18.04 -0.26 -5.45
N GLY A 291 -18.47 0.41 -4.40
CA GLY A 291 -18.34 1.87 -4.24
C GLY A 291 -16.89 2.33 -4.10
N THR A 292 -16.69 3.65 -4.10
CA THR A 292 -15.35 4.25 -3.91
C THR A 292 -14.73 3.82 -2.58
N LYS A 293 -13.40 3.61 -2.56
CA LYS A 293 -12.62 3.20 -1.38
C LYS A 293 -12.77 4.13 -0.18
N ILE A 294 -13.17 5.37 -0.42
CA ILE A 294 -12.94 6.44 0.55
C ILE A 294 -14.12 7.42 0.51
N PRO A 295 -14.64 7.80 1.68
CA PRO A 295 -15.60 8.91 1.81
C PRO A 295 -14.93 10.28 1.58
#